data_8ebe7d6209216d4e478514d4f8c253e3
#
_entry.id   8ebe7d6209216d4e478514d4f8c253e3
#
_cell.length_a   1.000
_cell.length_b   1.000
_cell.length_c   1.000
_cell.angle_alpha   90.00
_cell.angle_beta   90.00
_cell.angle_gamma   90.00
#
_symmetry.space_group_name_H-M   'P 1'
#
loop_
_entity.id
_entity.type
_entity.pdbx_description
1 polymer ?
#
loop_
_entity_poly.entity_id
_entity_poly.type
_entity_poly.pdbx_seq_one_letter_code
_entity_poly.pdbx_strand_id
1 'polypeptide(L)'
;IGGLGLTGFIVNVTFQLKKIKCAFIDTEIHCFENLDEFSTLNKKHKKNEYLVSWVDSLASGDNLGRGIFISGHHVDSNTDYQKSSGLKLSVPFYFPSWTLNRYTVAVFNKLYFTINKKQHGRHIKYYEPFFFPLDNIGNWNRIYGRPGFVQYQCVLPPDANHRYFLETVSSSGFGSFLSVLKTFGDFPSEGLLSFPMPGITIALDFPVNSQLLSFLDELDKLVMAAEGRVYIAKDARMSAEAFHTFYPQVEQFLSYLDPKFSSSFWRRVMGD
;
A
#
# COMPACT_ATOMS: atom_id res chain seq x y z
N ILE A 1 -19.78 -9.57 1.22
CA ILE A 1 -18.43 -9.21 0.78
C ILE A 1 -17.84 -8.26 1.81
N GLY A 2 -16.55 -8.46 2.20
CA GLY A 2 -15.88 -7.60 3.17
C GLY A 2 -16.36 -7.76 4.62
N GLY A 3 -16.95 -8.90 4.98
CA GLY A 3 -17.51 -9.16 6.31
C GLY A 3 -16.51 -9.67 7.35
N LEU A 4 -15.20 -9.60 7.09
CA LEU A 4 -14.12 -10.00 8.02
C LEU A 4 -14.24 -11.42 8.58
N GLY A 5 -14.93 -12.33 7.88
CA GLY A 5 -15.23 -13.68 8.36
C GLY A 5 -16.31 -13.75 9.45
N LEU A 6 -17.04 -12.67 9.70
CA LEU A 6 -18.02 -12.57 10.78
C LEU A 6 -19.45 -12.90 10.34
N THR A 7 -19.69 -13.03 9.04
CA THR A 7 -21.02 -13.27 8.45
C THR A 7 -21.20 -14.71 7.95
N GLY A 8 -20.20 -15.56 8.13
CA GLY A 8 -20.23 -16.95 7.71
C GLY A 8 -18.98 -17.38 6.93
N PHE A 9 -18.94 -18.64 6.53
CA PHE A 9 -17.89 -19.20 5.67
C PHE A 9 -18.25 -19.06 4.19
N ILE A 10 -17.28 -18.61 3.40
CA ILE A 10 -17.38 -18.63 1.94
C ILE A 10 -17.05 -20.05 1.49
N VAL A 11 -18.03 -20.78 0.98
CA VAL A 11 -17.84 -22.14 0.47
C VAL A 11 -17.42 -22.13 -1.00
N ASN A 12 -18.04 -21.30 -1.80
CA ASN A 12 -17.78 -21.17 -3.22
C ASN A 12 -17.83 -19.71 -3.64
N VAL A 13 -16.98 -19.34 -4.59
CA VAL A 13 -17.01 -18.02 -5.25
C VAL A 13 -17.00 -18.24 -6.75
N THR A 14 -17.95 -17.64 -7.46
CA THR A 14 -17.96 -17.58 -8.91
C THR A 14 -17.80 -16.12 -9.34
N PHE A 15 -16.80 -15.85 -10.16
CA PHE A 15 -16.56 -14.50 -10.70
C PHE A 15 -16.06 -14.60 -12.15
N GLN A 16 -16.32 -13.55 -12.91
CA GLN A 16 -15.86 -13.44 -14.28
C GLN A 16 -14.42 -12.95 -14.32
N LEU A 17 -13.56 -13.71 -14.99
CA LEU A 17 -12.20 -13.29 -15.25
C LEU A 17 -12.14 -12.26 -16.38
N LYS A 18 -11.21 -11.32 -16.28
CA LYS A 18 -10.89 -10.41 -17.37
C LYS A 18 -10.19 -11.19 -18.49
N LYS A 19 -10.70 -11.07 -19.72
CA LYS A 19 -10.03 -11.60 -20.89
C LYS A 19 -8.83 -10.73 -21.26
N ILE A 20 -7.66 -11.33 -21.38
CA ILE A 20 -6.42 -10.69 -21.83
C ILE A 20 -5.93 -11.38 -23.12
N LYS A 21 -5.27 -10.63 -24.01
CA LYS A 21 -4.66 -11.17 -25.23
C LYS A 21 -3.23 -11.64 -25.00
N CYS A 22 -2.53 -11.00 -24.08
CA CYS A 22 -1.12 -11.26 -23.79
C CYS A 22 -0.83 -11.16 -22.30
N ALA A 23 0.09 -12.02 -21.81
CA ALA A 23 0.53 -12.02 -20.42
C ALA A 23 1.58 -10.93 -20.11
N PHE A 24 1.83 -10.02 -21.04
CA PHE A 24 2.78 -8.93 -20.88
C PHE A 24 2.06 -7.60 -20.69
N ILE A 25 2.69 -6.75 -19.91
CA ILE A 25 2.24 -5.40 -19.58
C ILE A 25 3.14 -4.40 -20.31
N ASP A 26 2.53 -3.54 -21.08
CA ASP A 26 3.17 -2.35 -21.62
C ASP A 26 3.19 -1.30 -20.52
N THR A 27 4.39 -1.02 -19.99
CA THR A 27 4.58 -0.16 -18.83
C THR A 27 5.29 1.13 -19.21
N GLU A 28 4.91 2.21 -18.54
CA GLU A 28 5.62 3.49 -18.63
C GLU A 28 6.06 3.91 -17.22
N ILE A 29 7.35 4.20 -17.07
CA ILE A 29 7.99 4.55 -15.80
C ILE A 29 8.39 6.03 -15.83
N HIS A 30 7.93 6.79 -14.83
CA HIS A 30 8.29 8.18 -14.60
C HIS A 30 8.81 8.37 -13.18
N CYS A 31 9.86 9.18 -13.00
CA CYS A 31 10.22 9.68 -11.69
C CYS A 31 9.56 11.04 -11.48
N PHE A 32 9.14 11.30 -10.26
CA PHE A 32 8.62 12.59 -9.81
C PHE A 32 9.39 13.06 -8.58
N GLU A 33 9.65 14.35 -8.49
CA GLU A 33 10.51 14.92 -7.44
C GLU A 33 9.69 15.35 -6.20
N ASN A 34 8.34 15.47 -6.32
CA ASN A 34 7.45 15.87 -5.22
C ASN A 34 5.99 15.47 -5.49
N LEU A 35 5.09 15.76 -4.53
CA LEU A 35 3.66 15.44 -4.61
C LEU A 35 2.93 16.17 -5.74
N ASP A 36 3.36 17.37 -6.14
CA ASP A 36 2.71 18.14 -7.19
C ASP A 36 2.93 17.48 -8.56
N GLU A 37 4.17 17.02 -8.78
CA GLU A 37 4.50 16.22 -9.96
C GLU A 37 3.76 14.87 -9.98
N PHE A 38 3.65 14.19 -8.81
CA PHE A 38 2.83 12.99 -8.69
C PHE A 38 1.38 13.26 -9.12
N SER A 39 0.78 14.34 -8.61
CA SER A 39 -0.60 14.71 -8.95
C SER A 39 -0.77 14.96 -10.45
N THR A 40 0.21 15.59 -11.07
CA THR A 40 0.22 15.86 -12.51
C THR A 40 0.30 14.57 -13.33
N LEU A 41 1.22 13.65 -12.96
CA LEU A 41 1.36 12.35 -13.60
C LEU A 41 0.08 11.51 -13.43
N ASN A 42 -0.48 11.48 -12.23
CA ASN A 42 -1.70 10.74 -11.94
C ASN A 42 -2.89 11.22 -12.79
N LYS A 43 -3.07 12.54 -12.94
CA LYS A 43 -4.11 13.10 -13.83
C LYS A 43 -3.87 12.73 -15.30
N LYS A 44 -2.62 12.81 -15.77
CA LYS A 44 -2.24 12.48 -17.14
C LYS A 44 -2.52 11.02 -17.50
N HIS A 45 -2.21 10.11 -16.57
CA HIS A 45 -2.31 8.66 -16.78
C HIS A 45 -3.58 8.03 -16.20
N LYS A 46 -4.56 8.83 -15.75
CA LYS A 46 -5.82 8.35 -15.11
C LYS A 46 -6.57 7.29 -15.92
N LYS A 47 -6.40 7.27 -17.25
CA LYS A 47 -7.05 6.30 -18.14
C LYS A 47 -6.32 4.95 -18.24
N ASN A 48 -5.09 4.86 -17.73
CA ASN A 48 -4.34 3.61 -17.75
C ASN A 48 -4.96 2.63 -16.75
N GLU A 49 -4.94 1.36 -17.11
CA GLU A 49 -5.59 0.32 -16.32
C GLU A 49 -4.90 0.08 -14.98
N TYR A 50 -3.58 0.15 -14.97
CA TYR A 50 -2.77 -0.10 -13.78
C TYR A 50 -1.93 1.12 -13.46
N LEU A 51 -2.07 1.60 -12.24
CA LEU A 51 -1.29 2.73 -11.70
C LEU A 51 -0.74 2.33 -10.33
N VAL A 52 0.55 2.49 -10.14
CA VAL A 52 1.20 2.31 -8.84
C VAL A 52 2.40 3.23 -8.74
N SER A 53 2.65 3.76 -7.55
CA SER A 53 3.85 4.54 -7.30
C SER A 53 4.57 4.02 -6.07
N TRP A 54 5.89 4.01 -6.13
CA TRP A 54 6.73 3.96 -4.96
C TRP A 54 7.04 5.39 -4.52
N VAL A 55 7.03 5.66 -3.23
CA VAL A 55 7.34 6.97 -2.66
C VAL A 55 8.47 6.87 -1.64
N ASP A 56 9.39 7.82 -1.64
CA ASP A 56 10.43 7.92 -0.62
C ASP A 56 9.84 8.49 0.68
N SER A 57 9.59 7.62 1.65
CA SER A 57 8.97 7.97 2.93
C SER A 57 9.82 8.89 3.81
N LEU A 58 11.11 9.04 3.52
CA LEU A 58 12.04 9.89 4.28
C LEU A 58 12.44 11.17 3.52
N ALA A 59 11.96 11.35 2.30
CA ALA A 59 12.16 12.61 1.56
C ALA A 59 11.47 13.77 2.30
N SER A 60 12.09 14.93 2.27
CA SER A 60 11.61 16.13 2.99
C SER A 60 11.89 17.40 2.18
N GLY A 61 11.34 18.53 2.63
CA GLY A 61 11.50 19.83 1.95
C GLY A 61 10.89 19.80 0.54
N ASP A 62 11.64 20.31 -0.43
CA ASP A 62 11.21 20.40 -1.84
C ASP A 62 11.03 19.03 -2.49
N ASN A 63 11.66 17.98 -1.92
CA ASN A 63 11.57 16.61 -2.40
C ASN A 63 10.54 15.76 -1.64
N LEU A 64 9.72 16.37 -0.79
CA LEU A 64 8.71 15.64 -0.03
C LEU A 64 7.77 14.87 -0.96
N GLY A 65 7.68 13.55 -0.71
CA GLY A 65 6.84 12.67 -1.51
C GLY A 65 7.40 12.38 -2.90
N ARG A 66 8.70 12.58 -3.16
CA ARG A 66 9.32 12.13 -4.42
C ARG A 66 9.19 10.64 -4.59
N GLY A 67 9.14 10.17 -5.84
CA GLY A 67 8.96 8.75 -6.08
C GLY A 67 9.04 8.32 -7.53
N ILE A 68 8.55 7.12 -7.78
CA ILE A 68 8.54 6.45 -9.07
C ILE A 68 7.11 6.09 -9.40
N PHE A 69 6.58 6.65 -10.47
CA PHE A 69 5.26 6.38 -10.98
C PHE A 69 5.34 5.35 -12.10
N ILE A 70 4.55 4.30 -11.99
CA ILE A 70 4.48 3.24 -12.98
C ILE A 70 3.03 3.12 -13.42
N SER A 71 2.80 3.29 -14.71
CA SER A 71 1.52 3.03 -15.35
C SER A 71 1.64 1.85 -16.31
N GLY A 72 0.55 1.16 -16.58
CA GLY A 72 0.57 0.02 -17.49
C GLY A 72 -0.81 -0.43 -17.94
N HIS A 73 -0.81 -1.23 -18.99
CA HIS A 73 -1.97 -1.97 -19.49
C HIS A 73 -1.49 -3.26 -20.17
N HIS A 74 -2.36 -4.25 -20.31
CA HIS A 74 -2.01 -5.46 -21.05
C HIS A 74 -1.71 -5.12 -22.49
N VAL A 75 -0.67 -5.77 -23.03
CA VAL A 75 -0.32 -5.64 -24.46
C VAL A 75 -1.48 -6.18 -25.30
N ASP A 76 -1.97 -5.35 -26.22
CA ASP A 76 -3.10 -5.68 -27.10
C ASP A 76 -2.63 -6.33 -28.40
N SER A 77 -1.83 -7.39 -28.29
CA SER A 77 -1.37 -8.19 -29.42
C SER A 77 -1.19 -9.65 -29.01
N ASN A 78 -1.31 -10.55 -29.97
CA ASN A 78 -1.01 -11.97 -29.79
C ASN A 78 0.48 -12.29 -29.96
N THR A 79 1.37 -11.32 -29.77
CA THR A 79 2.81 -11.51 -29.93
C THR A 79 3.35 -12.36 -28.79
N ASP A 80 4.08 -13.38 -29.14
CA ASP A 80 4.74 -14.29 -28.19
C ASP A 80 6.05 -13.62 -27.69
N TYR A 81 5.95 -12.86 -26.60
CA TYR A 81 7.11 -12.37 -25.91
C TYR A 81 7.71 -13.47 -25.05
N GLN A 82 9.03 -13.63 -25.08
CA GLN A 82 9.69 -14.60 -24.22
C GLN A 82 9.74 -14.13 -22.77
N LYS A 83 9.33 -15.00 -21.86
CA LYS A 83 9.50 -14.77 -20.43
C LYS A 83 10.98 -14.83 -20.08
N SER A 84 11.55 -13.72 -19.60
CA SER A 84 12.91 -13.71 -19.05
C SER A 84 12.89 -14.47 -17.71
N SER A 85 13.72 -15.50 -17.59
CA SER A 85 13.98 -16.18 -16.31
C SER A 85 14.92 -15.30 -15.47
N GLY A 86 14.36 -14.44 -14.63
CA GLY A 86 15.13 -13.64 -13.68
C GLY A 86 15.79 -14.50 -12.60
N LEU A 87 16.94 -14.05 -12.11
CA LEU A 87 17.62 -14.66 -10.96
C LEU A 87 16.72 -14.48 -9.71
N LYS A 88 16.30 -15.58 -9.09
CA LYS A 88 15.56 -15.52 -7.83
C LYS A 88 16.57 -15.33 -6.68
N LEU A 89 16.62 -14.13 -6.14
CA LEU A 89 17.39 -13.83 -4.94
C LEU A 89 16.60 -14.28 -3.71
N SER A 90 17.30 -14.67 -2.63
CA SER A 90 16.67 -14.98 -1.35
C SER A 90 17.48 -14.39 -0.21
N VAL A 91 16.78 -13.86 0.80
CA VAL A 91 17.40 -13.37 2.02
C VAL A 91 17.73 -14.56 2.91
N PRO A 92 19.03 -14.90 3.12
CA PRO A 92 19.42 -16.19 3.71
C PRO A 92 19.15 -16.30 5.22
N PHE A 93 19.20 -15.17 5.96
CA PHE A 93 19.00 -15.13 7.41
C PHE A 93 18.26 -13.88 7.84
N TYR A 94 17.79 -13.86 9.08
CA TYR A 94 17.19 -12.66 9.68
C TYR A 94 18.25 -11.60 9.94
N PHE A 95 18.06 -10.41 9.38
CA PHE A 95 18.96 -9.31 9.63
C PHE A 95 18.86 -8.86 11.09
N PRO A 96 19.96 -8.37 11.69
CA PRO A 96 19.88 -7.72 12.98
C PRO A 96 18.95 -6.52 12.92
N SER A 97 18.10 -6.32 13.94
CA SER A 97 17.06 -5.27 13.93
C SER A 97 17.61 -3.84 13.80
N TRP A 98 18.87 -3.62 14.18
CA TRP A 98 19.54 -2.33 14.02
C TRP A 98 19.91 -1.99 12.55
N THR A 99 19.87 -2.94 11.64
CA THR A 99 20.21 -2.72 10.22
C THR A 99 19.16 -1.88 9.49
N LEU A 100 17.89 -1.94 9.89
CA LEU A 100 16.85 -1.08 9.36
C LEU A 100 16.63 0.10 10.31
N ASN A 101 17.29 1.19 10.00
CA ASN A 101 17.18 2.46 10.70
C ASN A 101 17.01 3.59 9.68
N ARG A 102 16.73 4.79 10.17
CA ARG A 102 16.52 5.98 9.34
C ARG A 102 17.63 6.18 8.27
N TYR A 103 18.89 5.95 8.62
CA TYR A 103 20.01 6.24 7.72
C TYR A 103 20.13 5.19 6.62
N THR A 104 20.03 3.91 6.96
CA THR A 104 20.11 2.82 5.97
C THR A 104 18.93 2.85 5.01
N VAL A 105 17.72 3.14 5.50
CA VAL A 105 16.53 3.31 4.67
C VAL A 105 16.67 4.53 3.76
N ALA A 106 17.18 5.67 4.27
CA ALA A 106 17.40 6.86 3.44
C ALA A 106 18.41 6.61 2.32
N VAL A 107 19.50 5.88 2.60
CA VAL A 107 20.49 5.50 1.58
C VAL A 107 19.85 4.58 0.54
N PHE A 108 19.11 3.57 0.99
CA PHE A 108 18.37 2.66 0.09
C PHE A 108 17.40 3.44 -0.81
N ASN A 109 16.57 4.29 -0.22
CA ASN A 109 15.56 5.06 -0.96
C ASN A 109 16.21 5.97 -2.02
N LYS A 110 17.32 6.64 -1.66
CA LYS A 110 18.09 7.47 -2.60
C LYS A 110 18.66 6.65 -3.75
N LEU A 111 19.24 5.49 -3.45
CA LEU A 111 19.81 4.60 -4.47
C LEU A 111 18.69 4.05 -5.37
N TYR A 112 17.60 3.58 -4.80
CA TYR A 112 16.46 3.04 -5.52
C TYR A 112 15.87 4.08 -6.49
N PHE A 113 15.66 5.31 -6.01
CA PHE A 113 15.19 6.42 -6.83
C PHE A 113 16.17 6.71 -7.98
N THR A 114 17.48 6.80 -7.69
CA THR A 114 18.51 7.12 -8.68
C THR A 114 18.64 6.04 -9.77
N ILE A 115 18.54 4.75 -9.38
CA ILE A 115 18.60 3.62 -10.33
C ILE A 115 17.37 3.65 -11.24
N ASN A 116 16.18 3.85 -10.67
CA ASN A 116 14.94 3.88 -11.46
C ASN A 116 14.82 5.13 -12.35
N LYS A 117 15.47 6.24 -11.99
CA LYS A 117 15.58 7.42 -12.87
C LYS A 117 16.23 7.09 -14.21
N LYS A 118 17.13 6.09 -14.25
CA LYS A 118 17.74 5.58 -15.49
C LYS A 118 16.80 4.66 -16.29
N GLN A 119 15.75 4.16 -15.69
CA GLN A 119 14.73 3.29 -16.31
C GLN A 119 13.51 4.08 -16.81
N HIS A 120 13.62 5.42 -16.89
CA HIS A 120 12.54 6.25 -17.42
C HIS A 120 12.14 5.82 -18.82
N GLY A 121 10.84 5.76 -19.10
CA GLY A 121 10.28 5.45 -20.42
C GLY A 121 9.45 4.18 -20.46
N ARG A 122 9.23 3.68 -21.67
CA ARG A 122 8.35 2.57 -21.97
C ARG A 122 9.07 1.22 -21.97
N HIS A 123 8.48 0.22 -21.32
CA HIS A 123 9.02 -1.13 -21.21
C HIS A 123 7.91 -2.17 -21.33
N ILE A 124 8.20 -3.32 -21.93
CA ILE A 124 7.31 -4.46 -21.92
C ILE A 124 7.81 -5.43 -20.85
N LYS A 125 6.95 -5.71 -19.85
CA LYS A 125 7.27 -6.58 -18.71
C LYS A 125 6.26 -7.71 -18.60
N TYR A 126 6.74 -8.89 -18.20
CA TYR A 126 5.84 -9.97 -17.84
C TYR A 126 5.00 -9.59 -16.62
N TYR A 127 3.74 -10.08 -16.52
CA TYR A 127 2.80 -9.62 -15.49
C TYR A 127 3.24 -9.93 -14.06
N GLU A 128 3.89 -11.09 -13.82
CA GLU A 128 4.30 -11.49 -12.46
C GLU A 128 5.20 -10.46 -11.77
N PRO A 129 6.37 -10.05 -12.30
CA PRO A 129 7.21 -9.05 -11.66
C PRO A 129 6.58 -7.65 -11.65
N PHE A 130 5.58 -7.40 -12.49
CA PHE A 130 4.84 -6.14 -12.47
C PHE A 130 3.86 -6.07 -11.30
N PHE A 131 3.04 -7.13 -11.09
CA PHE A 131 2.06 -7.17 -10.01
C PHE A 131 2.63 -7.65 -8.67
N PHE A 132 3.64 -8.51 -8.70
CA PHE A 132 4.22 -9.17 -7.53
C PHE A 132 5.74 -8.96 -7.46
N PRO A 133 6.22 -7.71 -7.37
CA PRO A 133 7.67 -7.42 -7.44
C PRO A 133 8.47 -8.08 -6.31
N LEU A 134 7.86 -8.28 -5.14
CA LEU A 134 8.52 -8.91 -3.99
C LEU A 134 8.62 -10.44 -4.09
N ASP A 135 7.80 -11.09 -4.92
CA ASP A 135 7.84 -12.54 -5.10
C ASP A 135 9.13 -13.03 -5.78
N ASN A 136 9.87 -12.10 -6.38
CA ASN A 136 11.21 -12.37 -6.93
C ASN A 136 12.32 -12.42 -5.86
N ILE A 137 12.00 -12.04 -4.61
CA ILE A 137 12.94 -12.04 -3.48
C ILE A 137 12.41 -13.01 -2.42
N GLY A 138 12.96 -14.24 -2.41
CA GLY A 138 12.60 -15.22 -1.41
C GLY A 138 12.92 -14.75 0.00
N ASN A 139 12.03 -14.99 0.96
CA ASN A 139 12.21 -14.62 2.37
C ASN A 139 12.52 -13.12 2.61
N TRP A 140 12.04 -12.22 1.75
CA TRP A 140 12.31 -10.78 1.85
C TRP A 140 11.97 -10.18 3.23
N ASN A 141 10.98 -10.74 3.91
CA ASN A 141 10.57 -10.34 5.27
C ASN A 141 11.70 -10.46 6.30
N ARG A 142 12.71 -11.32 6.07
CA ARG A 142 13.87 -11.47 6.97
C ARG A 142 14.73 -10.21 7.08
N ILE A 143 14.61 -9.27 6.12
CA ILE A 143 15.27 -7.96 6.19
C ILE A 143 14.83 -7.18 7.42
N TYR A 144 13.58 -7.35 7.88
CA TYR A 144 13.06 -6.70 9.09
C TYR A 144 13.53 -7.33 10.40
N GLY A 145 14.31 -8.40 10.33
CA GLY A 145 14.77 -9.12 11.50
C GLY A 145 13.68 -9.95 12.17
N ARG A 146 14.00 -10.49 13.37
CA ARG A 146 13.06 -11.33 14.13
C ARG A 146 11.81 -10.60 14.63
N PRO A 147 11.85 -9.30 15.03
CA PRO A 147 10.65 -8.57 15.41
C PRO A 147 9.64 -8.40 14.27
N GLY A 148 10.10 -8.47 13.02
CA GLY A 148 9.24 -8.31 11.86
C GLY A 148 8.86 -6.85 11.59
N PHE A 149 7.71 -6.65 10.93
CA PHE A 149 7.21 -5.34 10.54
C PHE A 149 5.69 -5.26 10.67
N VAL A 150 5.18 -4.05 10.72
CA VAL A 150 3.76 -3.74 10.59
C VAL A 150 3.57 -2.93 9.31
N GLN A 151 2.60 -3.33 8.50
CA GLN A 151 2.18 -2.53 7.37
C GLN A 151 1.04 -1.61 7.82
N TYR A 152 1.25 -0.30 7.68
CA TYR A 152 0.22 0.70 7.86
C TYR A 152 -0.30 1.15 6.51
N GLN A 153 -1.61 1.10 6.30
CA GLN A 153 -2.21 1.58 5.06
C GLN A 153 -3.44 2.43 5.37
N CYS A 154 -3.47 3.63 4.82
CA CYS A 154 -4.62 4.52 4.92
C CYS A 154 -5.02 5.06 3.54
N VAL A 155 -6.20 5.64 3.46
CA VAL A 155 -6.65 6.48 2.36
C VAL A 155 -7.06 7.84 2.93
N LEU A 156 -6.60 8.90 2.28
CA LEU A 156 -6.91 10.27 2.60
C LEU A 156 -7.75 10.86 1.46
N PRO A 157 -8.84 11.60 1.74
CA PRO A 157 -9.65 12.28 0.73
C PRO A 157 -8.82 13.19 -0.18
N PRO A 158 -9.32 13.55 -1.38
CA PRO A 158 -8.56 14.37 -2.34
C PRO A 158 -8.18 15.76 -1.83
N ASP A 159 -9.00 16.34 -0.95
CA ASP A 159 -8.84 17.65 -0.32
C ASP A 159 -8.06 17.63 0.99
N ALA A 160 -7.67 16.46 1.47
CA ALA A 160 -6.86 16.32 2.67
C ALA A 160 -5.46 16.91 2.49
N ASN A 161 -4.83 17.30 3.61
CA ASN A 161 -3.45 17.76 3.61
C ASN A 161 -2.45 16.59 3.54
N HIS A 162 -2.32 16.00 2.34
CA HIS A 162 -1.38 14.89 2.08
C HIS A 162 0.06 15.27 2.38
N ARG A 163 0.44 16.53 2.19
CA ARG A 163 1.78 17.05 2.51
C ARG A 163 2.06 16.90 3.99
N TYR A 164 1.15 17.36 4.85
CA TYR A 164 1.32 17.27 6.30
C TYR A 164 1.43 15.82 6.80
N PHE A 165 0.64 14.91 6.24
CA PHE A 165 0.75 13.48 6.56
C PHE A 165 2.14 12.93 6.23
N LEU A 166 2.67 13.21 5.02
CA LEU A 166 4.00 12.75 4.61
C LEU A 166 5.12 13.46 5.39
N GLU A 167 4.98 14.72 5.76
CA GLU A 167 5.90 15.43 6.63
C GLU A 167 5.99 14.78 8.01
N THR A 168 4.84 14.40 8.59
CA THR A 168 4.79 13.66 9.86
C THR A 168 5.52 12.33 9.75
N VAL A 169 5.29 11.56 8.69
CA VAL A 169 6.01 10.29 8.45
C VAL A 169 7.51 10.54 8.29
N SER A 170 7.93 11.49 7.44
CA SER A 170 9.35 11.71 7.14
C SER A 170 10.14 12.26 8.33
N SER A 171 9.50 13.04 9.21
CA SER A 171 10.12 13.61 10.41
C SER A 171 10.15 12.65 11.60
N SER A 172 9.29 11.64 11.64
CA SER A 172 9.17 10.67 12.74
C SER A 172 10.43 9.84 12.98
N GLY A 173 11.29 9.68 11.97
CA GLY A 173 12.42 8.76 11.98
C GLY A 173 12.06 7.31 11.62
N PHE A 174 10.77 6.98 11.49
CA PHE A 174 10.31 5.69 10.98
C PHE A 174 10.37 5.67 9.46
N GLY A 175 11.45 5.11 8.92
CA GLY A 175 11.61 4.96 7.47
C GLY A 175 10.98 3.67 6.95
N SER A 176 10.35 3.77 5.80
CA SER A 176 9.91 2.62 5.04
C SER A 176 10.62 2.58 3.70
N PHE A 177 11.18 1.44 3.32
CA PHE A 177 11.71 1.22 1.96
C PHE A 177 10.65 0.62 1.03
N LEU A 178 9.60 0.01 1.61
CA LEU A 178 8.40 -0.43 0.90
C LEU A 178 7.26 0.55 1.17
N SER A 179 7.19 1.57 0.34
CA SER A 179 6.18 2.62 0.45
C SER A 179 5.43 2.70 -0.87
N VAL A 180 4.12 2.59 -0.82
CA VAL A 180 3.27 2.60 -2.02
C VAL A 180 2.28 3.74 -1.94
N LEU A 181 2.17 4.47 -3.04
CA LEU A 181 1.20 5.54 -3.24
C LEU A 181 0.30 5.18 -4.42
N LYS A 182 -1.02 5.21 -4.23
CA LYS A 182 -2.01 4.96 -5.28
C LYS A 182 -3.16 5.93 -5.14
N THR A 183 -3.93 6.08 -6.21
CA THR A 183 -5.18 6.85 -6.18
C THR A 183 -6.35 5.90 -6.33
N PHE A 184 -7.31 6.02 -5.43
CA PHE A 184 -8.64 5.43 -5.59
C PHE A 184 -9.56 6.42 -6.29
N GLY A 185 -10.31 5.93 -7.27
CA GLY A 185 -11.38 6.69 -7.92
C GLY A 185 -12.68 6.66 -7.12
N ASP A 186 -13.69 7.18 -7.74
CA ASP A 186 -15.06 7.31 -7.21
C ASP A 186 -15.94 6.07 -7.45
N PHE A 187 -15.34 4.94 -7.82
CA PHE A 187 -16.07 3.69 -8.02
C PHE A 187 -16.64 3.20 -6.67
N PRO A 188 -17.97 3.03 -6.55
CA PRO A 188 -18.58 2.66 -5.29
C PRO A 188 -18.17 1.26 -4.84
N SER A 189 -17.95 1.10 -3.54
CA SER A 189 -17.71 -0.19 -2.93
C SER A 189 -18.96 -0.67 -2.21
N GLU A 190 -19.42 -1.89 -2.55
CA GLU A 190 -20.68 -2.43 -2.04
C GLU A 190 -20.60 -2.96 -0.59
N GLY A 191 -19.39 -3.24 -0.09
CA GLY A 191 -19.20 -3.77 1.26
C GLY A 191 -19.28 -2.69 2.32
N LEU A 192 -20.09 -2.87 3.38
CA LEU A 192 -20.27 -1.92 4.47
C LEU A 192 -18.96 -1.57 5.21
N LEU A 193 -18.04 -2.54 5.32
CA LEU A 193 -16.72 -2.35 5.93
C LEU A 193 -15.62 -2.24 4.87
N SER A 194 -15.95 -1.77 3.67
CA SER A 194 -14.99 -1.63 2.59
C SER A 194 -14.01 -0.48 2.83
N PHE A 195 -12.73 -0.74 2.61
CA PHE A 195 -11.66 0.23 2.79
C PHE A 195 -11.61 1.31 1.70
N PRO A 196 -11.76 1.00 0.39
CA PRO A 196 -11.61 2.01 -0.66
C PRO A 196 -12.62 3.14 -0.53
N MET A 197 -12.13 4.35 -0.72
CA MET A 197 -12.90 5.58 -0.89
C MET A 197 -12.14 6.50 -1.84
N PRO A 198 -12.77 7.49 -2.50
CA PRO A 198 -12.06 8.45 -3.33
C PRO A 198 -10.92 9.12 -2.58
N GLY A 199 -9.71 9.11 -3.16
CA GLY A 199 -8.55 9.72 -2.50
C GLY A 199 -7.21 9.08 -2.84
N ILE A 200 -6.19 9.44 -2.06
CA ILE A 200 -4.84 8.88 -2.18
C ILE A 200 -4.63 7.88 -1.05
N THR A 201 -4.34 6.62 -1.42
CA THR A 201 -3.96 5.58 -0.45
C THR A 201 -2.44 5.48 -0.35
N ILE A 202 -1.96 5.41 0.88
CA ILE A 202 -0.55 5.31 1.24
C ILE A 202 -0.37 4.04 2.06
N ALA A 203 0.55 3.15 1.64
CA ALA A 203 0.93 1.96 2.38
C ALA A 203 2.42 2.01 2.72
N LEU A 204 2.75 1.79 4.00
CA LEU A 204 4.08 1.93 4.58
C LEU A 204 4.38 0.70 5.44
N ASP A 205 5.54 0.09 5.24
CA ASP A 205 5.99 -1.04 6.05
C ASP A 205 7.03 -0.56 7.06
N PHE A 206 6.70 -0.60 8.35
CA PHE A 206 7.56 -0.12 9.43
C PHE A 206 8.16 -1.29 10.23
N PRO A 207 9.49 -1.29 10.48
CA PRO A 207 10.12 -2.24 11.40
C PRO A 207 9.53 -2.13 12.80
N VAL A 208 9.23 -3.26 13.44
CA VAL A 208 8.69 -3.26 14.82
C VAL A 208 9.74 -2.84 15.82
N ASN A 209 9.39 -1.84 16.64
CA ASN A 209 10.13 -1.42 17.82
C ASN A 209 9.16 -0.90 18.90
N SER A 210 9.68 -0.52 20.07
CA SER A 210 8.84 -0.11 21.21
C SER A 210 8.04 1.18 21.01
N GLN A 211 8.41 2.03 20.06
CA GLN A 211 7.77 3.33 19.82
C GLN A 211 6.78 3.26 18.64
N LEU A 212 6.84 2.20 17.82
CA LEU A 212 6.06 2.14 16.59
C LEU A 212 4.56 2.27 16.83
N LEU A 213 4.00 1.53 17.79
CA LEU A 213 2.56 1.50 17.99
C LEU A 213 2.01 2.86 18.38
N SER A 214 2.72 3.61 19.25
CA SER A 214 2.35 4.98 19.59
C SER A 214 2.40 5.92 18.40
N PHE A 215 3.39 5.77 17.54
CA PHE A 215 3.47 6.54 16.29
C PHE A 215 2.30 6.23 15.34
N LEU A 216 1.90 4.96 15.24
CA LEU A 216 0.74 4.59 14.43
C LEU A 216 -0.57 5.17 15.02
N ASP A 217 -0.67 5.31 16.36
CA ASP A 217 -1.81 6.00 17.00
C ASP A 217 -1.87 7.48 16.65
N GLU A 218 -0.72 8.13 16.49
CA GLU A 218 -0.65 9.52 15.99
C GLU A 218 -1.10 9.61 14.54
N LEU A 219 -0.69 8.68 13.68
CA LEU A 219 -1.14 8.64 12.30
C LEU A 219 -2.65 8.41 12.20
N ASP A 220 -3.24 7.55 13.05
CA ASP A 220 -4.69 7.34 13.06
C ASP A 220 -5.44 8.64 13.37
N LYS A 221 -4.95 9.43 14.33
CA LYS A 221 -5.56 10.74 14.66
C LYS A 221 -5.53 11.69 13.46
N LEU A 222 -4.43 11.69 12.69
CA LEU A 222 -4.35 12.50 11.47
C LEU A 222 -5.32 12.02 10.40
N VAL A 223 -5.46 10.70 10.25
CA VAL A 223 -6.39 10.12 9.27
C VAL A 223 -7.84 10.37 9.67
N MET A 224 -8.18 10.28 10.98
CA MET A 224 -9.51 10.65 11.50
C MET A 224 -9.81 12.12 11.26
N ALA A 225 -8.88 13.02 11.60
CA ALA A 225 -9.05 14.46 11.39
C ALA A 225 -9.21 14.86 9.93
N ALA A 226 -8.67 14.05 9.01
CA ALA A 226 -8.80 14.22 7.57
C ALA A 226 -10.02 13.52 6.97
N GLU A 227 -10.91 12.94 7.80
CA GLU A 227 -12.03 12.11 7.34
C GLU A 227 -11.62 10.96 6.41
N GLY A 228 -10.39 10.48 6.60
CA GLY A 228 -9.83 9.36 5.88
C GLY A 228 -10.22 8.01 6.47
N ARG A 229 -9.50 6.97 6.07
CA ARG A 229 -9.77 5.61 6.55
C ARG A 229 -8.48 4.78 6.62
N VAL A 230 -8.33 3.99 7.68
CA VAL A 230 -7.24 3.02 7.82
C VAL A 230 -7.72 1.64 7.42
N TYR A 231 -6.89 0.87 6.73
CA TYR A 231 -7.24 -0.43 6.16
C TYR A 231 -7.24 -1.52 7.24
N ILE A 232 -8.41 -2.01 7.61
CA ILE A 232 -8.60 -3.02 8.67
C ILE A 232 -7.91 -4.35 8.41
N ALA A 233 -7.70 -4.74 7.15
CA ALA A 233 -6.95 -5.98 6.83
C ALA A 233 -5.44 -5.86 7.11
N LYS A 234 -4.93 -4.67 7.41
CA LYS A 234 -3.55 -4.38 7.82
C LYS A 234 -3.47 -3.97 9.30
N ASP A 235 -4.57 -4.15 10.03
CA ASP A 235 -4.63 -3.74 11.43
C ASP A 235 -3.66 -4.53 12.32
N ALA A 236 -3.06 -3.82 13.26
CA ALA A 236 -2.28 -4.39 14.33
C ALA A 236 -2.76 -3.96 15.73
N ARG A 237 -3.49 -2.84 15.85
CA ARG A 237 -3.76 -2.20 17.15
C ARG A 237 -4.92 -1.20 17.15
N MET A 238 -5.63 -0.99 16.04
CA MET A 238 -6.71 0.00 15.89
C MET A 238 -7.63 0.03 17.12
N SER A 239 -7.90 1.21 17.66
CA SER A 239 -8.83 1.38 18.78
C SER A 239 -10.29 1.27 18.33
N ALA A 240 -11.20 1.05 19.28
CA ALA A 240 -12.63 1.06 19.01
C ALA A 240 -13.09 2.40 18.44
N GLU A 241 -12.64 3.53 19.03
CA GLU A 241 -12.94 4.88 18.55
C GLU A 241 -12.52 5.08 17.09
N ALA A 242 -11.28 4.71 16.75
CA ALA A 242 -10.77 4.82 15.39
C ALA A 242 -11.58 3.96 14.42
N PHE A 243 -11.91 2.72 14.81
CA PHE A 243 -12.70 1.82 13.98
C PHE A 243 -14.07 2.38 13.65
N HIS A 244 -14.83 2.86 14.66
CA HIS A 244 -16.16 3.44 14.46
C HIS A 244 -16.10 4.72 13.62
N THR A 245 -15.04 5.53 13.77
CA THR A 245 -14.83 6.73 12.94
C THR A 245 -14.56 6.36 11.48
N PHE A 246 -13.68 5.39 11.24
CA PHE A 246 -13.30 4.97 9.87
C PHE A 246 -14.40 4.21 9.15
N TYR A 247 -15.26 3.50 9.89
CA TYR A 247 -16.29 2.61 9.34
C TYR A 247 -17.67 2.91 9.96
N PRO A 248 -18.26 4.07 9.70
CA PRO A 248 -19.52 4.48 10.33
C PRO A 248 -20.71 3.56 10.00
N GLN A 249 -20.58 2.74 8.93
CA GLN A 249 -21.61 1.76 8.57
C GLN A 249 -21.56 0.47 9.42
N VAL A 250 -20.68 0.42 10.43
CA VAL A 250 -20.58 -0.76 11.31
C VAL A 250 -21.91 -1.08 11.99
N GLU A 251 -22.68 -0.09 12.40
CA GLU A 251 -24.01 -0.29 13.03
C GLU A 251 -24.96 -1.05 12.09
N GLN A 252 -24.95 -0.70 10.80
CA GLN A 252 -25.73 -1.45 9.82
C GLN A 252 -25.18 -2.86 9.63
N PHE A 253 -23.85 -3.03 9.69
CA PHE A 253 -23.18 -4.31 9.52
C PHE A 253 -23.54 -5.31 10.65
N LEU A 254 -23.82 -4.83 11.86
CA LEU A 254 -24.19 -5.67 13.01
C LEU A 254 -25.38 -6.60 12.72
N SER A 255 -26.31 -6.15 11.89
CA SER A 255 -27.48 -6.96 11.49
C SER A 255 -27.15 -8.20 10.65
N TYR A 256 -25.95 -8.28 10.09
CA TYR A 256 -25.48 -9.39 9.27
C TYR A 256 -24.53 -10.36 9.99
N LEU A 257 -24.23 -10.09 11.27
CA LEU A 257 -23.33 -10.95 12.04
C LEU A 257 -23.95 -12.31 12.31
N ASP A 258 -23.15 -13.35 12.13
CA ASP A 258 -23.47 -14.66 12.67
C ASP A 258 -22.83 -14.79 14.06
N PRO A 259 -23.60 -14.98 15.14
CA PRO A 259 -23.10 -15.00 16.52
C PRO A 259 -22.11 -16.14 16.81
N LYS A 260 -21.97 -17.10 15.90
CA LYS A 260 -21.00 -18.19 16.00
C LYS A 260 -19.58 -17.78 15.55
N PHE A 261 -19.44 -16.63 14.93
CA PHE A 261 -18.16 -16.13 14.43
C PHE A 261 -17.68 -14.92 15.22
N SER A 262 -16.42 -14.95 15.58
CA SER A 262 -15.72 -13.84 16.25
C SER A 262 -14.24 -13.84 15.91
N SER A 263 -13.57 -12.73 16.13
CA SER A 263 -12.11 -12.61 16.00
C SER A 263 -11.54 -11.73 17.10
N SER A 264 -10.23 -11.83 17.35
CA SER A 264 -9.55 -10.94 18.30
C SER A 264 -9.65 -9.47 17.91
N PHE A 265 -9.58 -9.19 16.60
CA PHE A 265 -9.82 -7.85 16.06
C PHE A 265 -11.21 -7.35 16.43
N TRP A 266 -12.25 -8.15 16.11
CA TRP A 266 -13.65 -7.76 16.34
C TRP A 266 -13.94 -7.47 17.81
N ARG A 267 -13.52 -8.35 18.72
CA ARG A 267 -13.69 -8.13 20.17
C ARG A 267 -13.01 -6.84 20.62
N ARG A 268 -11.78 -6.57 20.15
CA ARG A 268 -11.08 -5.33 20.51
C ARG A 268 -11.80 -4.07 20.06
N VAL A 269 -12.31 -4.02 18.82
CA VAL A 269 -12.93 -2.80 18.29
C VAL A 269 -14.38 -2.62 18.70
N MET A 270 -15.04 -3.67 19.19
CA MET A 270 -16.39 -3.60 19.73
C MET A 270 -16.43 -3.47 21.26
N GLY A 271 -15.27 -3.61 21.94
CA GLY A 271 -15.16 -3.45 23.38
C GLY A 271 -15.59 -4.68 24.20
N ASP A 272 -15.54 -5.87 23.59
CA ASP A 272 -15.86 -7.16 24.22
C ASP A 272 -14.63 -7.83 24.88
#